data_b92974d9d694f58c70046fb957eb64bf
#
_entry.id   b92974d9d694f58c70046fb957eb64bf
#
_cell.length_a   1.000
_cell.length_b   1.000
_cell.length_c   1.000
_cell.angle_alpha   90.00
_cell.angle_beta   90.00
_cell.angle_gamma   90.00
#
_symmetry.space_group_name_H-M   'P 1'
#
loop_
_entity.id
_entity.type
_entity.pdbx_description
1 polymer ?
#
loop_
_entity_poly.entity_id
_entity_poly.type
_entity_poly.pdbx_seq_one_letter_code
_entity_poly.pdbx_strand_id
1 'polypeptide(L)'
;MIEKSNAPLAHPTLYGAGTDGVPVILAGRCTHCGRVGFPRQAYGCEACGAHGAALADVDLPADGELISFAEVHRHHGADIDTPFVMAEVRLDGGPLLRATLAPRRAVGLEVGARLRGMLVAGDRPGAALELRFAPVEG
;
A
#
# COMPACT_ATOMS: atom_id res chain seq x y z
N MET A 1 14.96 -10.80 17.37
CA MET A 1 14.50 -10.53 17.13
C MET A 1 13.90 -9.56 16.74
N ILE A 2 13.44 -9.14 16.38
CA ILE A 2 13.01 -8.36 15.77
C ILE A 2 12.24 -7.38 16.33
N GLU A 3 12.76 -6.49 16.83
CA GLU A 3 12.22 -5.48 17.46
C GLU A 3 11.64 -4.48 16.64
N LYS A 4 11.99 -4.44 15.39
CA LYS A 4 11.41 -3.49 14.54
C LYS A 4 9.91 -3.62 14.51
N SER A 5 9.40 -4.75 14.85
CA SER A 5 7.97 -4.94 14.82
C SER A 5 7.28 -4.11 15.89
N ASN A 6 8.03 -3.50 16.81
CA ASN A 6 7.43 -2.66 17.82
C ASN A 6 7.24 -1.23 17.37
N ALA A 7 7.76 -0.84 16.22
CA ALA A 7 7.59 0.52 15.75
C ALA A 7 6.15 0.74 15.30
N PRO A 8 5.57 1.91 15.59
CA PRO A 8 4.21 2.18 15.16
C PRO A 8 4.10 2.33 13.65
N LEU A 9 2.93 2.02 13.12
CA LEU A 9 2.65 2.22 11.70
C LEU A 9 2.12 3.61 11.48
N ALA A 10 2.54 4.23 10.38
CA ALA A 10 2.09 5.57 10.05
C ALA A 10 0.59 5.61 9.75
N HIS A 11 0.08 4.55 9.11
CA HIS A 11 -1.34 4.51 8.75
C HIS A 11 -1.92 3.14 9.09
N PRO A 12 -2.19 2.89 10.38
CA PRO A 12 -2.57 1.55 10.81
C PRO A 12 -3.95 1.09 10.34
N THR A 13 -4.75 1.98 9.75
CA THR A 13 -6.02 1.57 9.18
C THR A 13 -5.89 1.16 7.71
N LEU A 14 -4.72 1.36 7.11
CA LEU A 14 -4.53 1.06 5.69
C LEU A 14 -3.69 -0.19 5.47
N TYR A 15 -2.77 -0.48 6.37
CA TYR A 15 -1.90 -1.65 6.23
C TYR A 15 -1.49 -2.15 7.60
N GLY A 16 -0.99 -3.36 7.63
CA GLY A 16 -0.53 -3.97 8.87
C GLY A 16 0.73 -4.79 8.62
N ALA A 17 1.36 -5.19 9.71
CA ALA A 17 2.48 -6.10 9.62
C ALA A 17 1.93 -7.52 9.63
N GLY A 18 2.32 -8.30 8.64
CA GLY A 18 1.89 -9.69 8.60
C GLY A 18 2.72 -10.55 9.53
N THR A 19 2.46 -11.85 9.52
CA THR A 19 3.09 -12.77 10.45
C THR A 19 4.59 -12.87 10.22
N ASP A 20 5.05 -12.65 8.99
CA ASP A 20 6.46 -12.74 8.69
C ASP A 20 7.13 -11.39 8.63
N GLY A 21 6.45 -10.35 9.11
CA GLY A 21 6.98 -9.01 8.97
C GLY A 21 6.71 -8.41 7.60
N VAL A 22 6.13 -9.18 6.70
CA VAL A 22 5.74 -8.68 5.39
C VAL A 22 4.42 -7.93 5.54
N PRO A 23 4.29 -6.73 4.97
CA PRO A 23 3.05 -5.98 5.17
C PRO A 23 1.86 -6.62 4.46
N VAL A 24 0.69 -6.38 5.01
CA VAL A 24 -0.57 -6.73 4.38
C VAL A 24 -1.37 -5.46 4.18
N ILE A 25 -2.22 -5.47 3.18
CA ILE A 25 -3.09 -4.34 2.87
C ILE A 25 -4.46 -4.63 3.45
N LEU A 26 -4.98 -3.68 4.22
CA LEU A 26 -6.26 -3.86 4.91
C LEU A 26 -7.38 -3.44 3.98
N ALA A 27 -8.01 -4.42 3.35
CA ALA A 27 -9.01 -4.18 2.32
C ALA A 27 -10.36 -4.70 2.81
N GLY A 28 -11.40 -4.48 2.01
CA GLY A 28 -12.73 -4.97 2.30
C GLY A 28 -13.25 -5.80 1.14
N ARG A 29 -14.09 -6.77 1.44
CA ARG A 29 -14.69 -7.60 0.43
C ARG A 29 -16.18 -7.61 0.62
N CYS A 30 -16.92 -7.37 -0.46
CA CYS A 30 -18.36 -7.47 -0.42
C CYS A 30 -18.75 -8.94 -0.55
N THR A 31 -19.42 -9.48 0.48
CA THR A 31 -19.82 -10.90 0.44
C THR A 31 -20.99 -11.11 -0.51
N HIS A 32 -21.66 -10.04 -0.91
CA HIS A 32 -22.80 -10.15 -1.80
C HIS A 32 -22.36 -10.29 -3.26
N CYS A 33 -21.45 -9.41 -3.72
CA CYS A 33 -21.01 -9.44 -5.13
C CYS A 33 -19.55 -9.87 -5.31
N GLY A 34 -18.79 -9.98 -4.22
CA GLY A 34 -17.41 -10.42 -4.29
C GLY A 34 -16.38 -9.34 -4.57
N ARG A 35 -16.81 -8.10 -4.74
CA ARG A 35 -15.86 -7.02 -5.04
C ARG A 35 -14.93 -6.79 -3.87
N VAL A 36 -13.63 -6.66 -4.17
CA VAL A 36 -12.62 -6.32 -3.18
C VAL A 36 -12.24 -4.88 -3.41
N GLY A 37 -12.30 -4.06 -2.37
CA GLY A 37 -12.01 -2.64 -2.46
C GLY A 37 -11.04 -2.19 -1.41
N PHE A 38 -10.42 -1.06 -1.66
CA PHE A 38 -9.46 -0.45 -0.74
C PHE A 38 -9.63 1.08 -0.81
N PRO A 39 -9.56 1.74 0.34
CA PRO A 39 -9.46 1.19 1.70
C PRO A 39 -10.78 0.61 2.18
N ARG A 40 -10.76 0.01 3.38
CA ARG A 40 -11.98 -0.48 4.02
C ARG A 40 -12.92 0.68 4.26
N GLN A 41 -14.20 0.43 4.10
CA GLN A 41 -15.20 1.44 4.41
C GLN A 41 -16.50 0.73 4.77
N ALA A 42 -17.37 1.42 5.48
CA ALA A 42 -18.59 0.85 5.98
C ALA A 42 -19.85 1.41 5.32
N TYR A 43 -19.67 2.23 4.30
CA TYR A 43 -20.81 2.92 3.71
C TYR A 43 -21.62 2.03 2.79
N GLY A 44 -20.94 1.22 2.00
CA GLY A 44 -21.62 0.35 1.06
C GLY A 44 -20.73 -0.06 -0.07
N CYS A 45 -21.05 -1.18 -0.71
CA CYS A 45 -20.28 -1.65 -1.84
C CYS A 45 -20.52 -0.75 -3.04
N GLU A 46 -19.45 -0.26 -3.65
CA GLU A 46 -19.54 0.62 -4.79
C GLU A 46 -20.15 -0.05 -6.01
N ALA A 47 -20.08 -1.37 -6.07
CA ALA A 47 -20.57 -2.09 -7.22
C ALA A 47 -22.04 -2.50 -7.09
N CYS A 48 -22.46 -2.96 -5.91
CA CYS A 48 -23.81 -3.51 -5.78
C CYS A 48 -24.66 -2.81 -4.72
N GLY A 49 -24.08 -1.93 -3.92
CA GLY A 49 -24.82 -1.19 -2.91
C GLY A 49 -25.06 -1.93 -1.60
N ALA A 50 -24.62 -3.18 -1.48
CA ALA A 50 -24.79 -3.90 -0.23
C ALA A 50 -23.99 -3.21 0.88
N HIS A 51 -24.48 -3.26 2.12
CA HIS A 51 -23.83 -2.57 3.20
C HIS A 51 -23.92 -3.39 4.48
N GLY A 52 -23.35 -2.84 5.56
CA GLY A 52 -23.41 -3.49 6.85
C GLY A 52 -22.62 -4.79 6.86
N ALA A 53 -23.25 -5.85 7.30
CA ALA A 53 -22.58 -7.14 7.45
C ALA A 53 -22.09 -7.72 6.12
N ALA A 54 -22.55 -7.18 5.00
CA ALA A 54 -22.08 -7.65 3.70
C ALA A 54 -20.64 -7.23 3.44
N LEU A 55 -20.12 -6.22 4.15
CA LEU A 55 -18.77 -5.75 3.95
C LEU A 55 -17.86 -6.41 4.98
N ALA A 56 -17.01 -7.31 4.53
CA ALA A 56 -16.12 -8.06 5.41
C ALA A 56 -14.70 -7.54 5.26
N ASP A 57 -13.92 -7.65 6.33
CA ASP A 57 -12.51 -7.29 6.28
C ASP A 57 -11.72 -8.40 5.61
N VAL A 58 -10.74 -8.02 4.79
CA VAL A 58 -9.84 -8.99 4.19
C VAL A 58 -8.45 -8.39 4.16
N ASP A 59 -7.45 -9.20 4.45
CA ASP A 59 -6.05 -8.80 4.37
C ASP A 59 -5.49 -9.32 3.07
N LEU A 60 -4.88 -8.42 2.30
CA LEU A 60 -4.32 -8.79 1.00
C LEU A 60 -2.80 -8.73 1.07
N PRO A 61 -2.11 -9.63 0.39
CA PRO A 61 -0.66 -9.50 0.27
C PRO A 61 -0.31 -8.20 -0.44
N ALA A 62 0.81 -7.60 -0.04
CA ALA A 62 1.27 -6.35 -0.64
C ALA A 62 2.13 -6.66 -1.86
N ASP A 63 1.55 -7.38 -2.81
CA ASP A 63 2.20 -7.73 -4.07
C ASP A 63 1.35 -7.22 -5.20
N GLY A 64 1.98 -6.69 -6.23
CA GLY A 64 1.20 -6.17 -7.33
C GLY A 64 2.04 -5.79 -8.52
N GLU A 65 1.41 -5.05 -9.40
CA GLU A 65 1.98 -4.65 -10.67
C GLU A 65 2.01 -3.14 -10.77
N LEU A 66 3.11 -2.61 -11.28
CA LEU A 66 3.28 -1.17 -11.49
C LEU A 66 2.45 -0.74 -12.69
N ILE A 67 1.48 0.13 -12.46
CA ILE A 67 0.57 0.58 -13.51
C ILE A 67 1.05 1.92 -14.08
N SER A 68 1.46 2.84 -13.21
CA SER A 68 1.96 4.14 -13.63
C SER A 68 2.84 4.69 -12.54
N PHE A 69 3.67 5.66 -12.87
CA PHE A 69 4.53 6.29 -11.86
C PHE A 69 4.96 7.67 -12.32
N ALA A 70 5.40 8.47 -11.34
CA ALA A 70 5.95 9.79 -11.60
C ALA A 70 6.97 10.11 -10.54
N GLU A 71 8.07 10.75 -10.94
CA GLU A 71 9.05 11.27 -9.99
C GLU A 71 8.58 12.62 -9.51
N VAL A 72 8.50 12.80 -8.19
CA VAL A 72 8.02 14.03 -7.58
C VAL A 72 9.22 14.80 -7.10
N HIS A 73 9.39 16.01 -7.62
CA HIS A 73 10.53 16.87 -7.29
C HIS A 73 10.15 18.04 -6.42
N ARG A 74 8.88 18.31 -6.23
CA ARG A 74 8.40 19.38 -5.37
C ARG A 74 7.17 18.90 -4.62
N HIS A 75 7.19 19.04 -3.31
CA HIS A 75 6.13 18.52 -2.47
C HIS A 75 5.96 19.50 -1.30
N HIS A 76 4.72 19.83 -0.98
CA HIS A 76 4.44 20.83 0.06
C HIS A 76 4.48 20.27 1.47
N GLY A 77 4.39 18.97 1.62
CA GLY A 77 4.45 18.36 2.94
C GLY A 77 5.87 18.29 3.47
N ALA A 78 5.99 18.09 4.77
CA ALA A 78 7.29 18.02 5.42
C ALA A 78 7.65 16.60 5.85
N ASP A 79 6.80 15.64 5.57
CA ASP A 79 6.98 14.28 6.07
C ASP A 79 7.79 13.40 5.13
N ILE A 80 8.00 13.82 3.90
CA ILE A 80 8.78 13.03 2.95
C ILE A 80 9.66 13.95 2.12
N ASP A 81 10.91 13.54 1.94
CA ASP A 81 11.89 14.34 1.19
C ASP A 81 11.74 14.07 -0.31
N THR A 82 12.01 15.10 -1.11
CA THR A 82 12.05 14.94 -2.55
C THR A 82 13.49 14.71 -3.00
N PRO A 83 13.70 13.99 -4.10
CA PRO A 83 12.66 13.40 -4.93
C PRO A 83 12.13 12.10 -4.33
N PHE A 84 10.93 11.74 -4.74
CA PHE A 84 10.41 10.41 -4.46
C PHE A 84 9.55 10.00 -5.64
N VAL A 85 9.19 8.73 -5.70
CA VAL A 85 8.38 8.22 -6.81
C VAL A 85 7.01 7.83 -6.27
N MET A 86 5.98 8.41 -6.86
CA MET A 86 4.60 8.05 -6.56
C MET A 86 4.13 7.12 -7.67
N ALA A 87 3.43 6.06 -7.32
CA ALA A 87 3.03 5.05 -8.28
C ALA A 87 1.61 4.61 -8.04
N GLU A 88 0.99 4.11 -9.10
CA GLU A 88 -0.24 3.36 -8.99
C GLU A 88 0.12 1.89 -9.08
N VAL A 89 -0.38 1.12 -8.14
CA VAL A 89 -0.07 -0.30 -8.00
C VAL A 89 -1.39 -1.06 -8.04
N ARG A 90 -1.49 -2.02 -8.94
CA ARG A 90 -2.63 -2.93 -8.92
C ARG A 90 -2.23 -4.16 -8.12
N LEU A 91 -2.86 -4.31 -6.97
CA LEU A 91 -2.59 -5.47 -6.14
C LEU A 91 -3.11 -6.74 -6.82
N ASP A 92 -2.40 -7.84 -6.57
CA ASP A 92 -2.86 -9.12 -7.11
C ASP A 92 -4.25 -9.47 -6.60
N GLY A 93 -4.62 -8.98 -5.42
CA GLY A 93 -5.97 -9.20 -4.89
C GLY A 93 -7.05 -8.35 -5.50
N GLY A 94 -6.71 -7.42 -6.39
CA GLY A 94 -7.70 -6.67 -7.18
C GLY A 94 -7.62 -5.17 -7.12
N PRO A 95 -7.54 -4.55 -5.94
CA PRO A 95 -7.63 -3.09 -5.87
C PRO A 95 -6.43 -2.38 -6.47
N LEU A 96 -6.70 -1.21 -7.02
CA LEU A 96 -5.67 -0.29 -7.47
C LEU A 96 -5.43 0.70 -6.35
N LEU A 97 -4.18 0.92 -5.99
CA LEU A 97 -3.89 1.90 -4.96
C LEU A 97 -2.72 2.78 -5.39
N ARG A 98 -2.61 3.91 -4.73
CA ARG A 98 -1.51 4.85 -4.97
C ARG A 98 -0.54 4.72 -3.82
N ALA A 99 0.75 4.61 -4.14
CA ALA A 99 1.75 4.35 -3.12
C ALA A 99 3.06 5.01 -3.49
N THR A 100 3.87 5.27 -2.47
CA THR A 100 5.23 5.74 -2.67
C THR A 100 6.13 4.53 -2.84
N LEU A 101 7.07 4.61 -3.76
CA LEU A 101 8.04 3.53 -3.94
C LEU A 101 9.24 3.72 -3.01
N ALA A 102 9.91 2.63 -2.70
CA ALA A 102 11.14 2.69 -1.91
C ALA A 102 12.27 3.37 -2.68
N PRO A 103 12.51 3.07 -3.97
CA PRO A 103 13.48 3.85 -4.74
C PRO A 103 13.03 5.29 -4.88
N ARG A 104 13.99 6.21 -4.77
CA ARG A 104 13.69 7.64 -4.84
C ARG A 104 13.68 8.18 -6.26
N ARG A 105 14.21 7.42 -7.21
CA ARG A 105 14.29 7.84 -8.61
C ARG A 105 13.64 6.78 -9.46
N ALA A 106 13.14 7.21 -10.60
CA ALA A 106 12.42 6.32 -11.49
C ALA A 106 13.33 5.59 -12.47
N VAL A 107 14.64 5.67 -12.26
CA VAL A 107 15.59 5.04 -13.18
C VAL A 107 15.34 3.53 -13.22
N GLY A 108 15.15 3.01 -14.42
CA GLY A 108 14.97 1.58 -14.60
C GLY A 108 13.57 1.06 -14.31
N LEU A 109 12.65 1.93 -13.91
CA LEU A 109 11.27 1.48 -13.68
C LEU A 109 10.55 1.31 -14.99
N GLU A 110 9.76 0.24 -15.09
CA GLU A 110 8.95 -0.02 -16.26
C GLU A 110 7.54 -0.41 -15.83
N VAL A 111 6.56 0.12 -16.54
CA VAL A 111 5.17 -0.27 -16.34
C VAL A 111 5.07 -1.77 -16.55
N GLY A 112 4.33 -2.45 -15.68
CA GLY A 112 4.22 -3.90 -15.71
C GLY A 112 5.17 -4.60 -14.76
N ALA A 113 6.12 -3.88 -14.14
CA ALA A 113 7.06 -4.51 -13.21
C ALA A 113 6.32 -5.06 -11.99
N ARG A 114 6.82 -6.17 -11.47
CA ARG A 114 6.30 -6.73 -10.22
C ARG A 114 6.82 -5.91 -9.05
N LEU A 115 5.93 -5.59 -8.15
CA LEU A 115 6.25 -4.81 -6.96
C LEU A 115 5.89 -5.60 -5.72
N ARG A 116 6.65 -5.36 -4.66
CA ARG A 116 6.36 -5.94 -3.35
C ARG A 116 6.44 -4.85 -2.31
N GLY A 117 5.50 -4.84 -1.39
CA GLY A 117 5.48 -3.87 -0.31
C GLY A 117 6.50 -4.18 0.76
N MET A 118 6.92 -3.15 1.45
CA MET A 118 7.82 -3.25 2.60
C MET A 118 7.50 -2.14 3.57
N LEU A 119 7.80 -2.36 4.84
CA LEU A 119 7.64 -1.34 5.85
C LEU A 119 8.99 -0.68 6.08
N VAL A 120 9.04 0.64 5.94
CA VAL A 120 10.26 1.40 6.10
C VAL A 120 10.00 2.58 7.02
N ALA A 121 11.02 3.03 7.73
CA ALA A 121 10.88 4.22 8.55
C ALA A 121 10.70 5.45 7.67
N GLY A 122 9.85 6.36 8.11
CA GLY A 122 9.67 7.62 7.39
C GLY A 122 10.93 8.45 7.42
N ASP A 123 10.92 9.56 6.67
CA ASP A 123 12.13 10.36 6.48
C ASP A 123 12.52 11.19 7.71
N ARG A 124 11.60 11.41 8.63
CA ARG A 124 11.92 12.21 9.81
C ARG A 124 12.46 11.32 10.92
N PRO A 125 13.35 11.83 11.80
CA PRO A 125 13.82 11.05 12.93
C PRO A 125 12.65 10.58 13.78
N GLY A 126 12.65 9.31 14.16
CA GLY A 126 11.60 8.75 14.98
C GLY A 126 10.29 8.53 14.25
N ALA A 127 10.28 8.64 12.93
CA ALA A 127 9.05 8.51 12.16
C ALA A 127 8.50 7.08 12.23
N ALA A 128 7.19 6.97 12.14
CA ALA A 128 6.52 5.69 12.10
C ALA A 128 6.83 4.97 10.79
N LEU A 129 6.51 3.69 10.74
CA LEU A 129 6.76 2.86 9.56
C LEU A 129 5.74 3.17 8.48
N GLU A 130 6.23 3.34 7.27
CA GLU A 130 5.42 3.59 6.08
C GLU A 130 5.47 2.40 5.15
N LEU A 131 4.37 2.18 4.47
CA LEU A 131 4.33 1.17 3.42
C LEU A 131 4.89 1.78 2.16
N ARG A 132 5.90 1.14 1.59
CA ARG A 132 6.42 1.51 0.28
C ARG A 132 6.59 0.25 -0.54
N PHE A 133 6.55 0.42 -1.86
CA PHE A 133 6.72 -0.71 -2.76
C PHE A 133 8.04 -0.62 -3.49
N ALA A 134 8.58 -1.77 -3.83
CA ALA A 134 9.84 -1.83 -4.57
C ALA A 134 9.74 -2.92 -5.64
N PRO A 135 10.46 -2.74 -6.77
CA PRO A 135 10.50 -3.79 -7.79
C PRO A 135 11.08 -5.07 -7.23
N VAL A 136 10.50 -6.18 -7.65
CA VAL A 136 10.98 -7.50 -7.29
C VAL A 136 12.00 -7.91 -8.34
N GLU A 137 13.18 -8.34 -7.87
CA GLU A 137 14.19 -8.77 -8.81
C GLU A 137 13.87 -10.12 -9.33
N GLY A 138 14.20 -10.37 -10.48
CA GLY A 138 14.07 -11.68 -10.99
C GLY A 138 13.41 -11.99 -12.09
#